data_836e2e491aff055a1c773e6f9e850dbd
#
_entry.id   836e2e491aff055a1c773e6f9e850dbd
#
_cell.length_a   1.000
_cell.length_b   1.000
_cell.length_c   1.000
_cell.angle_alpha   90.00
_cell.angle_beta   90.00
_cell.angle_gamma   90.00
#
_symmetry.space_group_name_H-M   'P 1'
#
loop_
_entity.id
_entity.type
_entity.pdbx_description
1 polymer ?
#
loop_
_entity_poly.entity_id
_entity_poly.type
_entity_poly.pdbx_seq_one_letter_code
_entity_poly.pdbx_strand_id
1 'polypeptide(L)'
;MTKSVAEKHGYRATFMPKPIAGLTGNGCHVHISVWDKPGAAAKTNVFATKPSSENQAAELGLSENGRHFLGGIMKHASALAAITNPTVNSYKRINAPRTTSGATWAPNTVTWTGNNRTHMVRVPGPGRFELRLPDGAANPYLLQAVIIAAGLDGIRSKAEPGKRHDIDMYAQGHTVRGAPKLPLNLLDALREYDKDKSLNAAMGYEFSAAYLKLKQ
;
A
#
# COMPACT_ATOMS: atom_id res chain seq x y z
N MET A 1 -23.90 6.25 0.92
CA MET A 1 -24.13 7.69 0.74
C MET A 1 -23.80 8.18 -0.68
N THR A 2 -22.54 8.11 -1.19
CA THR A 2 -22.15 8.63 -2.53
C THR A 2 -23.01 8.08 -3.66
N LYS A 3 -23.25 6.76 -3.72
CA LYS A 3 -24.09 6.14 -4.76
C LYS A 3 -25.52 6.67 -4.72
N SER A 4 -26.14 6.72 -3.53
CA SER A 4 -27.52 7.22 -3.36
C SER A 4 -27.66 8.70 -3.70
N VAL A 5 -26.63 9.52 -3.41
CA VAL A 5 -26.62 10.93 -3.83
C VAL A 5 -26.51 11.06 -5.34
N ALA A 6 -25.58 10.32 -5.97
CA ALA A 6 -25.41 10.32 -7.42
C ALA A 6 -26.73 9.94 -8.15
N GLU A 7 -27.41 8.90 -7.68
CA GLU A 7 -28.69 8.45 -8.27
C GLU A 7 -29.77 9.53 -8.21
N LYS A 8 -29.85 10.30 -7.10
CA LYS A 8 -30.79 11.43 -6.98
C LYS A 8 -30.54 12.53 -8.01
N HIS A 9 -29.31 12.62 -8.53
CA HIS A 9 -28.92 13.60 -9.55
C HIS A 9 -28.82 12.98 -10.97
N GLY A 10 -29.36 11.78 -11.17
CA GLY A 10 -29.35 11.11 -12.49
C GLY A 10 -28.01 10.50 -12.87
N TYR A 11 -27.06 10.37 -11.93
CA TYR A 11 -25.73 9.81 -12.15
C TYR A 11 -25.57 8.42 -11.52
N ARG A 12 -24.66 7.63 -12.06
CA ARG A 12 -24.25 6.36 -11.46
C ARG A 12 -22.81 6.45 -10.97
N ALA A 13 -22.59 6.39 -9.64
CA ALA A 13 -21.26 6.34 -9.05
C ALA A 13 -20.71 4.91 -8.99
N THR A 14 -19.42 4.76 -9.32
CA THR A 14 -18.70 3.51 -9.18
C THR A 14 -17.38 3.71 -8.44
N PHE A 15 -17.01 2.73 -7.59
CA PHE A 15 -15.71 2.61 -6.93
C PHE A 15 -14.86 1.50 -7.54
N MET A 16 -15.24 1.03 -8.72
CA MET A 16 -14.51 0.01 -9.46
C MET A 16 -13.06 0.46 -9.72
N PRO A 17 -12.04 -0.37 -9.43
CA PRO A 17 -10.63 0.01 -9.54
C PRO A 17 -10.21 0.49 -10.93
N LYS A 18 -10.73 -0.12 -11.99
CA LYS A 18 -10.44 0.23 -13.38
C LYS A 18 -11.72 0.16 -14.23
N PRO A 19 -12.58 1.18 -14.16
CA PRO A 19 -13.84 1.17 -14.91
C PRO A 19 -13.65 1.34 -16.42
N ILE A 20 -12.61 2.10 -16.84
CA ILE A 20 -12.32 2.42 -18.24
C ILE A 20 -10.86 2.11 -18.54
N ALA A 21 -10.57 1.29 -19.53
CA ALA A 21 -9.23 0.77 -19.80
C ALA A 21 -8.19 1.85 -20.12
N GLY A 22 -8.51 2.85 -20.93
CA GLY A 22 -7.60 3.91 -21.37
C GLY A 22 -7.44 5.09 -20.39
N LEU A 23 -8.23 5.12 -19.29
CA LEU A 23 -8.19 6.23 -18.33
C LEU A 23 -7.55 5.81 -17.00
N THR A 24 -7.19 6.77 -16.17
CA THR A 24 -6.67 6.55 -14.81
C THR A 24 -7.69 5.77 -13.97
N GLY A 25 -7.21 4.83 -13.16
CA GLY A 25 -8.04 4.01 -12.27
C GLY A 25 -8.39 4.71 -10.97
N ASN A 26 -9.16 4.02 -10.14
CA ASN A 26 -9.66 4.47 -8.85
C ASN A 26 -8.82 3.86 -7.72
N GLY A 27 -7.89 4.65 -7.16
CA GLY A 27 -7.05 4.28 -6.03
C GLY A 27 -7.71 4.62 -4.69
N CYS A 28 -7.30 3.91 -3.64
CA CYS A 28 -7.61 4.21 -2.25
C CYS A 28 -6.30 4.33 -1.46
N HIS A 29 -5.58 5.42 -1.68
CA HIS A 29 -4.28 5.61 -1.04
C HIS A 29 -4.43 5.84 0.46
N VAL A 30 -3.61 5.15 1.26
CA VAL A 30 -3.67 5.19 2.73
C VAL A 30 -2.47 5.95 3.26
N HIS A 31 -2.72 7.05 3.98
CA HIS A 31 -1.70 7.75 4.74
C HIS A 31 -1.61 7.17 6.15
N ILE A 32 -0.41 6.86 6.59
CA ILE A 32 -0.13 6.15 7.83
C ILE A 32 0.83 6.96 8.68
N SER A 33 0.44 7.23 9.92
CA SER A 33 1.28 7.76 10.99
C SER A 33 0.81 7.16 12.32
N VAL A 34 1.72 6.97 13.26
CA VAL A 34 1.40 6.44 14.59
C VAL A 34 1.79 7.46 15.65
N TRP A 35 0.88 7.66 16.59
CA TRP A 35 1.04 8.65 17.65
C TRP A 35 0.93 7.99 19.01
N ASP A 36 1.78 8.38 19.96
CA ASP A 36 1.69 7.94 21.34
C ASP A 36 0.57 8.70 22.08
N LYS A 37 0.13 8.13 23.19
CA LYS A 37 -0.77 8.75 24.19
C LYS A 37 -2.05 9.36 23.58
N PRO A 38 -3.05 8.56 23.23
CA PRO A 38 -4.37 9.08 22.86
C PRO A 38 -4.92 10.00 23.96
N GLY A 39 -5.35 11.20 23.58
CA GLY A 39 -5.93 12.17 24.52
C GLY A 39 -4.94 13.06 25.29
N ALA A 40 -3.63 12.88 25.19
CA ALA A 40 -2.64 13.77 25.83
C ALA A 40 -2.54 15.12 25.08
N ALA A 41 -2.29 16.20 25.82
CA ALA A 41 -2.10 17.55 25.26
C ALA A 41 -0.86 17.62 24.35
N ALA A 42 0.18 16.83 24.63
CA ALA A 42 1.38 16.67 23.80
C ALA A 42 1.41 15.25 23.22
N LYS A 43 1.22 15.13 21.91
CA LYS A 43 1.30 13.87 21.17
C LYS A 43 2.65 13.79 20.47
N THR A 44 3.32 12.64 20.57
CA THR A 44 4.56 12.38 19.82
C THR A 44 4.26 11.46 18.64
N ASN A 45 4.71 11.85 17.45
CA ASN A 45 4.64 10.97 16.29
C ASN A 45 5.73 9.90 16.40
N VAL A 46 5.32 8.65 16.61
CA VAL A 46 6.22 7.50 16.80
C VAL A 46 7.05 7.20 15.55
N PHE A 47 6.54 7.57 14.37
CA PHE A 47 7.24 7.36 13.09
C PHE A 47 8.20 8.49 12.72
N ALA A 48 8.22 9.61 13.45
CA ALA A 48 9.11 10.72 13.18
C ALA A 48 10.40 10.63 13.99
N THR A 49 11.54 10.95 13.36
CA THR A 49 12.78 11.27 14.09
C THR A 49 12.74 12.71 14.60
N LYS A 50 13.49 12.99 15.65
CA LYS A 50 13.82 14.40 15.97
C LYS A 50 14.63 14.97 14.81
N PRO A 51 14.37 16.23 14.39
CA PRO A 51 15.12 16.85 13.30
C PRO A 51 16.62 16.88 13.62
N SER A 52 17.41 16.13 12.86
CA SER A 52 18.86 16.29 12.75
C SER A 52 19.17 16.28 11.25
N SER A 53 20.11 17.14 10.83
CA SER A 53 20.39 17.36 9.40
C SER A 53 20.84 16.10 8.65
N GLU A 54 21.51 15.18 9.31
CA GLU A 54 22.03 13.95 8.71
C GLU A 54 20.97 12.87 8.51
N ASN A 55 20.06 12.66 9.48
CA ASN A 55 19.04 11.61 9.41
C ASN A 55 17.84 12.01 8.53
N GLN A 56 17.55 13.31 8.37
CA GLN A 56 16.43 13.75 7.53
C GLN A 56 16.67 13.46 6.04
N ALA A 57 17.89 13.63 5.55
CA ALA A 57 18.19 13.38 4.14
C ALA A 57 18.25 11.88 3.82
N ALA A 58 18.85 11.05 4.69
CA ALA A 58 19.03 9.63 4.45
C ALA A 58 17.73 8.84 4.63
N GLU A 59 16.95 9.10 5.68
CA GLU A 59 15.79 8.31 6.09
C GLU A 59 14.45 9.06 5.94
N LEU A 60 14.46 10.21 5.30
CA LEU A 60 13.26 11.05 5.06
C LEU A 60 12.51 11.40 6.35
N GLY A 61 13.21 11.50 7.47
CA GLY A 61 12.64 11.82 8.77
C GLY A 61 11.80 10.69 9.40
N LEU A 62 11.99 9.45 8.95
CA LEU A 62 11.40 8.28 9.60
C LEU A 62 12.24 7.85 10.78
N SER A 63 11.59 7.53 11.91
CA SER A 63 12.22 6.87 13.05
C SER A 63 12.54 5.41 12.73
N GLU A 64 13.31 4.74 13.59
CA GLU A 64 13.54 3.30 13.51
C GLU A 64 12.23 2.51 13.45
N ASN A 65 11.26 2.83 14.31
CA ASN A 65 9.94 2.20 14.28
C ASN A 65 9.18 2.48 12.98
N GLY A 66 9.23 3.71 12.45
CA GLY A 66 8.62 4.06 11.17
C GLY A 66 9.26 3.29 10.01
N ARG A 67 10.58 3.16 10.03
CA ARG A 67 11.35 2.42 9.03
C ARG A 67 11.04 0.91 9.08
N HIS A 68 11.01 0.31 10.27
CA HIS A 68 10.67 -1.11 10.41
C HIS A 68 9.20 -1.40 10.05
N PHE A 69 8.27 -0.50 10.40
CA PHE A 69 6.88 -0.62 9.97
C PHE A 69 6.78 -0.59 8.44
N LEU A 70 7.48 0.35 7.79
CA LEU A 70 7.60 0.39 6.33
C LEU A 70 8.23 -0.89 5.78
N GLY A 71 9.28 -1.41 6.43
CA GLY A 71 9.92 -2.69 6.10
C GLY A 71 8.94 -3.85 6.08
N GLY A 72 8.04 -3.90 7.07
CA GLY A 72 6.95 -4.88 7.11
C GLY A 72 5.98 -4.75 5.93
N ILE A 73 5.58 -3.54 5.58
CA ILE A 73 4.74 -3.28 4.39
C ILE A 73 5.44 -3.76 3.11
N MET A 74 6.73 -3.49 2.97
CA MET A 74 7.51 -3.92 1.80
C MET A 74 7.67 -5.43 1.73
N LYS A 75 7.97 -6.08 2.86
CA LYS A 75 8.12 -7.54 3.00
C LYS A 75 6.85 -8.28 2.58
N HIS A 76 5.70 -7.81 3.04
CA HIS A 76 4.41 -8.45 2.83
C HIS A 76 3.64 -7.93 1.60
N ALA A 77 4.22 -7.05 0.78
CA ALA A 77 3.52 -6.33 -0.29
C ALA A 77 2.73 -7.21 -1.25
N SER A 78 3.28 -8.36 -1.66
CA SER A 78 2.61 -9.30 -2.56
C SER A 78 1.39 -9.96 -1.90
N ALA A 79 1.50 -10.34 -0.64
CA ALA A 79 0.41 -10.90 0.15
C ALA A 79 -0.66 -9.84 0.49
N LEU A 80 -0.24 -8.61 0.82
CA LEU A 80 -1.14 -7.48 1.03
C LEU A 80 -2.07 -7.25 -0.15
N ALA A 81 -1.59 -7.45 -1.39
CA ALA A 81 -2.38 -7.25 -2.59
C ALA A 81 -3.68 -8.08 -2.61
N ALA A 82 -3.71 -9.26 -2.00
CA ALA A 82 -4.93 -10.08 -1.90
C ALA A 82 -6.08 -9.33 -1.20
N ILE A 83 -5.77 -8.52 -0.19
CA ILE A 83 -6.75 -7.81 0.64
C ILE A 83 -6.91 -6.35 0.20
N THR A 84 -5.82 -5.69 -0.20
CA THR A 84 -5.84 -4.30 -0.64
C THR A 84 -6.39 -4.11 -2.06
N ASN A 85 -6.36 -5.19 -2.87
CA ASN A 85 -6.76 -5.24 -4.27
C ASN A 85 -7.62 -6.50 -4.53
N PRO A 86 -8.83 -6.58 -3.93
CA PRO A 86 -9.53 -7.85 -3.70
C PRO A 86 -10.38 -8.34 -4.87
N THR A 87 -10.25 -7.76 -6.07
CA THR A 87 -11.06 -8.11 -7.23
C THR A 87 -10.21 -8.33 -8.47
N VAL A 88 -10.71 -9.09 -9.44
CA VAL A 88 -10.06 -9.25 -10.75
C VAL A 88 -9.83 -7.88 -11.42
N ASN A 89 -10.76 -6.95 -11.26
CA ASN A 89 -10.63 -5.61 -11.82
C ASN A 89 -9.50 -4.79 -11.16
N SER A 90 -9.13 -5.08 -9.90
CA SER A 90 -7.99 -4.47 -9.21
C SER A 90 -6.68 -4.65 -10.00
N TYR A 91 -6.49 -5.83 -10.59
CA TYR A 91 -5.27 -6.17 -11.34
C TYR A 91 -5.24 -5.55 -12.75
N LYS A 92 -6.39 -5.16 -13.28
CA LYS A 92 -6.46 -4.28 -14.47
C LYS A 92 -5.95 -2.87 -14.15
N ARG A 93 -6.09 -2.41 -12.89
CA ARG A 93 -5.51 -1.13 -12.44
C ARG A 93 -4.01 -1.26 -12.22
N ILE A 94 -3.52 -2.24 -11.44
CA ILE A 94 -2.11 -2.43 -11.13
C ILE A 94 -1.28 -2.67 -12.39
N ASN A 95 -1.77 -3.48 -13.30
CA ASN A 95 -1.08 -3.87 -14.53
C ASN A 95 -1.53 -3.06 -15.76
N ALA A 96 -2.16 -1.91 -15.55
CA ALA A 96 -2.63 -1.09 -16.64
C ALA A 96 -1.49 -0.68 -17.57
N PRO A 97 -1.66 -0.72 -18.89
CA PRO A 97 -0.75 -0.07 -19.83
C PRO A 97 -0.78 1.44 -19.61
N ARG A 98 0.13 2.16 -20.25
CA ARG A 98 0.12 3.62 -20.20
C ARG A 98 -1.25 4.16 -20.61
N THR A 99 -1.77 5.09 -19.81
CA THR A 99 -3.01 5.80 -20.14
C THR A 99 -2.76 6.90 -21.16
N THR A 100 -3.80 7.55 -21.66
CA THR A 100 -3.69 8.70 -22.55
C THR A 100 -2.89 9.85 -21.94
N SER A 101 -2.87 9.98 -20.61
CA SER A 101 -2.03 10.93 -19.88
C SER A 101 -0.55 10.49 -19.73
N GLY A 102 -0.19 9.29 -20.22
CA GLY A 102 1.16 8.73 -20.12
C GLY A 102 1.48 8.05 -18.78
N ALA A 103 0.62 8.17 -17.78
CA ALA A 103 0.84 7.61 -16.45
C ALA A 103 -0.32 6.70 -16.01
N THR A 104 0.00 5.59 -15.34
CA THR A 104 -1.02 4.69 -14.79
C THR A 104 -1.49 5.09 -13.40
N TRP A 105 -0.67 5.84 -12.67
CA TRP A 105 -0.85 6.24 -11.26
C TRP A 105 -1.06 5.07 -10.30
N ALA A 106 -0.72 3.86 -10.73
CA ALA A 106 -0.79 2.63 -9.95
C ALA A 106 0.58 1.96 -9.92
N PRO A 107 1.03 1.46 -8.76
CA PRO A 107 2.29 0.73 -8.65
C PRO A 107 2.16 -0.65 -9.28
N ASN A 108 3.25 -1.18 -9.85
CA ASN A 108 3.38 -2.57 -10.28
C ASN A 108 4.63 -3.25 -9.71
N THR A 109 5.41 -2.51 -8.96
CA THR A 109 6.68 -2.97 -8.38
C THR A 109 6.74 -2.52 -6.92
N VAL A 110 7.28 -3.38 -6.07
CA VAL A 110 7.45 -3.11 -4.64
C VAL A 110 8.65 -2.18 -4.46
N THR A 111 8.38 -0.89 -4.39
CA THR A 111 9.38 0.17 -4.26
C THR A 111 8.90 1.28 -3.34
N TRP A 112 9.85 1.99 -2.74
CA TRP A 112 9.60 3.15 -1.91
C TRP A 112 10.59 4.28 -2.19
N THR A 113 10.18 5.51 -1.87
CA THR A 113 11.01 6.71 -1.98
C THR A 113 10.41 7.88 -1.20
N GLY A 114 10.99 9.06 -1.35
CA GLY A 114 10.50 10.32 -0.82
C GLY A 114 9.20 10.80 -1.47
N ASN A 115 9.08 12.10 -1.69
CA ASN A 115 7.86 12.74 -2.21
C ASN A 115 7.65 12.49 -3.72
N ASN A 116 7.54 11.22 -4.14
CA ASN A 116 7.32 10.83 -5.53
C ASN A 116 6.16 9.83 -5.65
N ARG A 117 5.14 10.18 -6.45
CA ARG A 117 3.89 9.41 -6.62
C ARG A 117 4.00 8.24 -7.58
N THR A 118 5.17 7.94 -8.13
CA THR A 118 5.38 6.83 -9.07
C THR A 118 5.72 5.52 -8.37
N HIS A 119 5.91 5.52 -7.05
CA HIS A 119 6.25 4.35 -6.23
C HIS A 119 5.06 3.76 -5.48
N MET A 120 5.21 2.50 -5.02
CA MET A 120 4.20 1.83 -4.19
C MET A 120 4.07 2.52 -2.82
N VAL A 121 5.19 2.89 -2.20
CA VAL A 121 5.20 3.68 -0.98
C VAL A 121 5.94 4.99 -1.19
N ARG A 122 5.31 6.08 -0.78
CA ARG A 122 5.82 7.43 -0.81
C ARG A 122 5.94 7.97 0.62
N VAL A 123 7.06 8.57 0.96
CA VAL A 123 7.28 9.31 2.22
C VAL A 123 7.20 10.81 1.92
N PRO A 124 6.03 11.44 2.05
CA PRO A 124 5.84 12.85 1.66
C PRO A 124 6.44 13.84 2.66
N GLY A 125 6.82 13.40 3.84
CA GLY A 125 7.41 14.18 4.91
C GLY A 125 7.64 13.34 6.17
N PRO A 126 8.29 13.91 7.20
CA PRO A 126 8.65 13.19 8.41
C PRO A 126 7.49 12.50 9.10
N GLY A 127 7.72 11.29 9.59
CA GLY A 127 6.77 10.53 10.42
C GLY A 127 5.49 10.08 9.73
N ARG A 128 5.44 10.10 8.41
CA ARG A 128 4.28 9.68 7.63
C ARG A 128 4.69 9.06 6.30
N PHE A 129 4.00 8.01 5.89
CA PHE A 129 4.08 7.51 4.53
C PHE A 129 2.69 7.22 3.93
N GLU A 130 2.62 7.18 2.62
CA GLU A 130 1.45 6.89 1.81
C GLU A 130 1.64 5.56 1.11
N LEU A 131 0.79 4.58 1.42
CA LEU A 131 0.69 3.34 0.68
C LEU A 131 -0.27 3.54 -0.49
N ARG A 132 0.23 3.41 -1.71
CA ARG A 132 -0.48 3.69 -2.95
C ARG A 132 -1.02 2.44 -3.65
N LEU A 133 -0.77 1.26 -3.07
CA LEU A 133 -1.23 -0.03 -3.57
C LEU A 133 -2.76 -0.17 -3.56
N PRO A 134 -3.49 0.13 -2.46
CA PRO A 134 -4.91 -0.14 -2.33
C PRO A 134 -5.77 0.55 -3.37
N ASP A 135 -6.93 -0.01 -3.65
CA ASP A 135 -7.94 0.55 -4.53
C ASP A 135 -9.34 0.65 -3.89
N GLY A 136 -10.28 1.24 -4.62
CA GLY A 136 -11.62 1.54 -4.12
C GLY A 136 -12.52 0.32 -3.86
N ALA A 137 -12.08 -0.90 -4.21
CA ALA A 137 -12.79 -2.15 -3.92
C ALA A 137 -12.38 -2.77 -2.58
N ALA A 138 -11.32 -2.27 -1.94
CA ALA A 138 -10.86 -2.79 -0.66
C ALA A 138 -11.91 -2.61 0.43
N ASN A 139 -12.08 -3.63 1.27
CA ASN A 139 -12.87 -3.50 2.48
C ASN A 139 -12.09 -2.64 3.49
N PRO A 140 -12.65 -1.50 3.98
CA PRO A 140 -11.91 -0.56 4.82
C PRO A 140 -11.45 -1.15 6.15
N TYR A 141 -12.19 -2.09 6.74
CA TYR A 141 -11.80 -2.75 7.98
C TYR A 141 -10.64 -3.72 7.77
N LEU A 142 -10.73 -4.56 6.73
CA LEU A 142 -9.66 -5.51 6.38
C LEU A 142 -8.39 -4.79 5.90
N LEU A 143 -8.55 -3.69 5.17
CA LEU A 143 -7.45 -2.83 4.72
C LEU A 143 -6.62 -2.32 5.89
N GLN A 144 -7.27 -1.77 6.90
CA GLN A 144 -6.57 -1.27 8.10
C GLN A 144 -5.93 -2.41 8.89
N ALA A 145 -6.67 -3.49 9.11
CA ALA A 145 -6.18 -4.65 9.87
C ALA A 145 -4.92 -5.24 9.25
N VAL A 146 -4.91 -5.48 7.93
CA VAL A 146 -3.76 -6.11 7.26
C VAL A 146 -2.54 -5.18 7.19
N ILE A 147 -2.74 -3.87 7.05
CA ILE A 147 -1.65 -2.88 7.10
C ILE A 147 -1.01 -2.86 8.49
N ILE A 148 -1.82 -2.85 9.54
CA ILE A 148 -1.34 -2.88 10.93
C ILE A 148 -0.60 -4.20 11.20
N ALA A 149 -1.16 -5.34 10.78
CA ALA A 149 -0.54 -6.65 10.93
C ALA A 149 0.85 -6.70 10.27
N ALA A 150 0.97 -6.27 9.02
CA ALA A 150 2.23 -6.23 8.29
C ALA A 150 3.25 -5.27 8.94
N GLY A 151 2.81 -4.09 9.34
CA GLY A 151 3.69 -3.11 9.97
C GLY A 151 4.19 -3.56 11.34
N LEU A 152 3.34 -4.18 12.15
CA LEU A 152 3.74 -4.73 13.46
C LEU A 152 4.69 -5.92 13.32
N ASP A 153 4.49 -6.80 12.32
CA ASP A 153 5.48 -7.84 11.99
C ASP A 153 6.82 -7.22 11.62
N GLY A 154 6.82 -6.15 10.83
CA GLY A 154 8.02 -5.41 10.47
C GLY A 154 8.77 -4.85 11.68
N ILE A 155 8.05 -4.23 12.63
CA ILE A 155 8.66 -3.73 13.88
C ILE A 155 9.24 -4.88 14.71
N ARG A 156 8.48 -5.97 14.91
CA ARG A 156 8.91 -7.13 15.70
C ARG A 156 10.13 -7.84 15.10
N SER A 157 10.16 -7.98 13.79
CA SER A 157 11.27 -8.63 13.06
C SER A 157 12.40 -7.68 12.68
N LYS A 158 12.29 -6.38 13.04
CA LYS A 158 13.24 -5.33 12.61
C LYS A 158 13.46 -5.32 11.11
N ALA A 159 12.38 -5.49 10.36
CA ALA A 159 12.44 -5.54 8.89
C ALA A 159 12.90 -4.21 8.31
N GLU A 160 13.80 -4.28 7.34
CA GLU A 160 14.25 -3.11 6.59
C GLU A 160 13.45 -2.96 5.29
N PRO A 161 13.13 -1.73 4.88
CA PRO A 161 12.35 -1.49 3.66
C PRO A 161 13.13 -1.76 2.37
N GLY A 162 14.40 -2.09 2.48
CA GLY A 162 15.28 -2.27 1.34
C GLY A 162 15.74 -0.95 0.71
N LYS A 163 16.34 -1.03 -0.46
CA LYS A 163 16.91 0.13 -1.16
C LYS A 163 15.82 1.16 -1.52
N ARG A 164 16.06 2.43 -1.19
CA ARG A 164 15.30 3.57 -1.68
C ARG A 164 15.64 3.85 -3.15
N HIS A 165 14.63 4.13 -3.96
CA HIS A 165 14.80 4.43 -5.37
C HIS A 165 14.29 5.84 -5.68
N ASP A 166 15.18 6.81 -5.77
CA ASP A 166 14.85 8.22 -6.03
C ASP A 166 14.77 8.52 -7.54
N ILE A 167 13.91 7.77 -8.25
CA ILE A 167 13.71 7.84 -9.69
C ILE A 167 12.22 7.92 -10.04
N ASP A 168 11.89 8.32 -11.26
CA ASP A 168 10.55 8.19 -11.81
C ASP A 168 10.33 6.74 -12.29
N MET A 169 9.47 5.98 -11.60
CA MET A 169 9.18 4.58 -11.95
C MET A 169 8.47 4.41 -13.29
N TYR A 170 7.78 5.43 -13.80
CA TYR A 170 7.16 5.35 -15.12
C TYR A 170 8.17 5.53 -16.26
N ALA A 171 9.15 6.39 -16.07
CA ALA A 171 10.20 6.64 -17.05
C ALA A 171 11.37 5.63 -16.91
N GLN A 172 11.81 5.38 -15.69
CA GLN A 172 13.06 4.68 -15.38
C GLN A 172 12.88 3.35 -14.65
N GLY A 173 11.64 2.92 -14.35
CA GLY A 173 11.38 1.69 -13.59
C GLY A 173 11.95 0.41 -14.23
N HIS A 174 12.21 0.42 -15.54
CA HIS A 174 12.87 -0.68 -16.25
C HIS A 174 14.34 -0.87 -15.83
N THR A 175 14.97 0.14 -15.24
CA THR A 175 16.36 0.09 -14.74
C THR A 175 16.46 -0.53 -13.35
N VAL A 176 15.34 -0.60 -12.60
CA VAL A 176 15.33 -1.17 -11.25
C VAL A 176 15.50 -2.68 -11.32
N ARG A 177 16.59 -3.17 -10.74
CA ARG A 177 16.91 -4.60 -10.64
C ARG A 177 16.64 -5.10 -9.22
N GLY A 178 16.14 -6.33 -9.11
CA GLY A 178 15.93 -7.01 -7.81
C GLY A 178 14.72 -6.56 -7.00
N ALA A 179 13.99 -5.52 -7.37
CA ALA A 179 12.74 -5.17 -6.72
C ALA A 179 11.62 -6.13 -7.13
N PRO A 180 10.89 -6.75 -6.19
CA PRO A 180 9.80 -7.66 -6.50
C PRO A 180 8.69 -6.97 -7.31
N LYS A 181 8.08 -7.71 -8.23
CA LYS A 181 6.86 -7.28 -8.90
C LYS A 181 5.64 -7.62 -8.06
N LEU A 182 4.63 -6.75 -8.11
CA LEU A 182 3.33 -7.07 -7.55
C LEU A 182 2.65 -8.19 -8.36
N PRO A 183 1.73 -8.97 -7.74
CA PRO A 183 1.01 -10.02 -8.44
C PRO A 183 0.31 -9.54 -9.71
N LEU A 184 0.27 -10.39 -10.73
CA LEU A 184 -0.34 -10.05 -12.03
C LEU A 184 -1.86 -10.24 -12.05
N ASN A 185 -2.39 -11.02 -11.12
CA ASN A 185 -3.81 -11.33 -11.01
C ASN A 185 -4.20 -11.66 -9.56
N LEU A 186 -5.49 -11.77 -9.31
CA LEU A 186 -6.02 -12.06 -7.98
C LEU A 186 -5.55 -13.42 -7.44
N LEU A 187 -5.52 -14.45 -8.28
CA LEU A 187 -5.12 -15.80 -7.86
C LEU A 187 -3.67 -15.84 -7.39
N ASP A 188 -2.77 -15.14 -8.07
CA ASP A 188 -1.37 -15.04 -7.64
C ASP A 188 -1.25 -14.30 -6.31
N ALA A 189 -2.01 -13.23 -6.10
CA ALA A 189 -2.04 -12.54 -4.82
C ALA A 189 -2.59 -13.41 -3.68
N LEU A 190 -3.63 -14.18 -3.94
CA LEU A 190 -4.18 -15.14 -2.96
C LEU A 190 -3.16 -16.23 -2.62
N ARG A 191 -2.40 -16.72 -3.59
CA ARG A 191 -1.30 -17.68 -3.37
C ARG A 191 -0.18 -17.08 -2.51
N GLU A 192 0.19 -15.82 -2.75
CA GLU A 192 1.17 -15.12 -1.93
C GLU A 192 0.64 -14.88 -0.50
N TYR A 193 -0.64 -14.55 -0.35
CA TYR A 193 -1.27 -14.43 0.97
C TYR A 193 -1.30 -15.78 1.71
N ASP A 194 -1.65 -16.87 1.05
CA ASP A 194 -1.69 -18.23 1.65
C ASP A 194 -0.30 -18.68 2.15
N LYS A 195 0.77 -18.34 1.42
CA LYS A 195 2.15 -18.62 1.82
C LYS A 195 2.62 -17.78 3.01
N ASP A 196 2.03 -16.60 3.23
CA ASP A 196 2.46 -15.65 4.25
C ASP A 196 1.91 -16.02 5.62
N LYS A 197 2.63 -16.89 6.33
CA LYS A 197 2.19 -17.42 7.62
C LYS A 197 2.13 -16.36 8.73
N SER A 198 2.97 -15.32 8.65
CA SER A 198 2.94 -14.20 9.59
C SER A 198 1.63 -13.40 9.49
N LEU A 199 1.23 -13.05 8.26
CA LEU A 199 -0.04 -12.35 8.04
C LEU A 199 -1.24 -13.23 8.36
N ASN A 200 -1.23 -14.52 7.94
CA ASN A 200 -2.30 -15.46 8.25
C ASN A 200 -2.53 -15.59 9.76
N ALA A 201 -1.45 -15.70 10.56
CA ALA A 201 -1.54 -15.75 12.01
C ALA A 201 -2.07 -14.44 12.61
N ALA A 202 -1.57 -13.29 12.13
CA ALA A 202 -1.97 -11.98 12.63
C ALA A 202 -3.42 -11.62 12.29
N MET A 203 -3.92 -12.04 11.13
CA MET A 203 -5.31 -11.85 10.70
C MET A 203 -6.27 -12.89 11.29
N GLY A 204 -5.75 -14.01 11.83
CA GLY A 204 -6.48 -15.17 12.30
C GLY A 204 -6.63 -16.24 11.23
N TYR A 205 -6.24 -17.49 11.58
CA TYR A 205 -6.24 -18.60 10.62
C TYR A 205 -7.62 -18.93 10.07
N GLU A 206 -8.65 -18.86 10.89
CA GLU A 206 -10.05 -19.12 10.47
C GLU A 206 -10.51 -18.07 9.46
N PHE A 207 -10.23 -16.78 9.75
CA PHE A 207 -10.51 -15.70 8.80
C PHE A 207 -9.76 -15.91 7.49
N SER A 208 -8.46 -16.20 7.56
CA SER A 208 -7.62 -16.37 6.37
C SER A 208 -8.10 -17.51 5.49
N ALA A 209 -8.45 -18.65 6.08
CA ALA A 209 -9.01 -19.80 5.36
C ALA A 209 -10.36 -19.49 4.70
N ALA A 210 -11.26 -18.81 5.43
CA ALA A 210 -12.56 -18.39 4.91
C ALA A 210 -12.41 -17.36 3.78
N TYR A 211 -11.49 -16.40 3.93
CA TYR A 211 -11.21 -15.38 2.93
C TYR A 211 -10.66 -16.00 1.63
N LEU A 212 -9.68 -16.90 1.73
CA LEU A 212 -9.12 -17.60 0.57
C LEU A 212 -10.20 -18.40 -0.15
N LYS A 213 -11.01 -19.18 0.58
CA LYS A 213 -12.11 -19.95 -0.01
C LYS A 213 -13.15 -19.06 -0.71
N LEU A 214 -13.45 -17.89 -0.16
CA LEU A 214 -14.43 -16.96 -0.75
C LEU A 214 -13.92 -16.30 -2.04
N LYS A 215 -12.60 -16.15 -2.18
CA LYS A 215 -11.97 -15.38 -3.27
C LYS A 215 -11.44 -16.24 -4.43
N GLN A 216 -11.33 -17.55 -4.23
CA GLN A 216 -11.01 -18.52 -5.28
C GLN A 216 -12.23 -18.79 -6.17
#